data_bc5e409938aeb028fa35d51aab197cb6
#
_entry.id   bc5e409938aeb028fa35d51aab197cb6
#
_cell.length_a   1.000
_cell.length_b   1.000
_cell.length_c   1.000
_cell.angle_alpha   90.00
_cell.angle_beta   90.00
_cell.angle_gamma   90.00
#
_symmetry.space_group_name_H-M   'P 1'
#
loop_
_entity.id
_entity.type
_entity.pdbx_description
1 polymer ?
#
loop_
_entity_poly.entity_id
_entity_poly.type
_entity_poly.pdbx_seq_one_letter_code
_entity_poly.pdbx_strand_id
1 'polypeptide(L)'
;MAGLRLQASRFAAIWIVLAGMGAAQPVRAQDGTGAFHSGKYRDLFVEEGHSRKEIDAKIAAAFQQLFHGDKASQAVYYEAGRNANGPLAYITDVANHDARTEGMSYGMMIAVQMNRKAEFDAIWNWANTTMLITDPKNPSVGYFAWSMNVDGTPRSDSPAPDGEEYFVMSLYFAANRWGNGAGIYNYKAQADRILSLMRHHPVQTATGPFRIHPEDEPFVPKRRPGAPPWTARESTVGPMVSEQEKMILFVPGVGGNTFSDPSYHLPAFYELWARWGPVEDRAFWAEAAKVSRAYFSKATNAETGLAPDYAEFDGRPHATPFNPMAANQSYDSWRTASNWAVDWSWWHKEPQEPVLSDRIQKFLFSEGVDKFPDRHALDGKPLSDRHSTGFLATTATASLAASKGAVSKAFVDALWNTPVPSGEQRYFDGMLYMMSLLHCSGEFRVWGPR
;
A
#
# COMPACT_ATOMS: atom_id res chain seq x y z
N MET A 1 90.39 35.67 23.11
CA MET A 1 90.40 34.24 23.36
C MET A 1 88.96 33.78 23.40
N ALA A 2 88.54 33.07 22.41
CA ALA A 2 87.17 32.74 22.07
C ALA A 2 86.70 31.46 22.79
N GLY A 3 85.58 31.58 23.41
CA GLY A 3 84.87 30.35 23.97
C GLY A 3 83.59 30.07 23.20
N LEU A 4 83.59 28.99 22.45
CA LEU A 4 82.41 28.44 21.74
C LEU A 4 81.46 27.85 22.77
N ARG A 5 80.21 28.25 22.73
CA ARG A 5 79.08 27.54 23.42
C ARG A 5 78.30 26.75 22.38
N LEU A 6 78.26 25.42 22.52
CA LEU A 6 77.35 24.56 21.81
C LEU A 6 75.93 24.77 22.29
N GLN A 7 74.99 25.06 21.39
CA GLN A 7 73.58 24.96 21.64
C GLN A 7 73.06 23.56 21.23
N ALA A 8 72.44 22.86 22.21
CA ALA A 8 71.72 21.59 21.97
C ALA A 8 70.32 21.89 21.45
N SER A 9 70.06 21.48 20.21
CA SER A 9 68.71 21.49 19.62
C SER A 9 67.86 20.36 20.14
N ARG A 10 66.73 20.68 20.79
CA ARG A 10 65.71 19.70 21.19
C ARG A 10 64.82 19.43 19.99
N PHE A 11 64.80 18.16 19.50
CA PHE A 11 63.80 17.68 18.55
C PHE A 11 62.50 17.38 19.32
N ALA A 12 61.41 18.10 19.03
CA ALA A 12 60.07 17.78 19.45
C ALA A 12 59.48 16.77 18.45
N ALA A 13 59.19 15.56 18.90
CA ALA A 13 58.47 14.56 18.11
C ALA A 13 56.97 14.95 18.10
N ILE A 14 56.47 15.31 16.93
CA ILE A 14 55.05 15.49 16.67
C ILE A 14 54.44 14.14 16.39
N TRP A 15 53.60 13.66 17.30
CA TRP A 15 52.74 12.50 17.06
C TRP A 15 51.52 12.97 16.23
N ILE A 16 51.48 12.58 14.94
CA ILE A 16 50.27 12.73 14.11
C ILE A 16 49.36 11.55 14.45
N VAL A 17 48.26 11.90 15.15
CA VAL A 17 47.13 10.95 15.32
C VAL A 17 46.35 10.95 14.01
N LEU A 18 46.54 9.95 13.19
CA LEU A 18 45.68 9.65 12.05
C LEU A 18 44.34 9.14 12.59
N ALA A 19 43.35 10.04 12.67
CA ALA A 19 41.96 9.65 12.81
C ALA A 19 41.54 8.91 11.56
N GLY A 20 41.42 7.59 11.66
CA GLY A 20 40.88 6.76 10.59
C GLY A 20 39.41 7.12 10.35
N MET A 21 39.14 7.92 9.33
CA MET A 21 37.82 8.01 8.74
C MET A 21 37.56 6.63 8.11
N GLY A 22 36.77 5.81 8.79
CA GLY A 22 36.19 4.62 8.23
C GLY A 22 35.32 5.01 7.04
N ALA A 23 35.86 4.85 5.83
CA ALA A 23 35.05 4.94 4.62
C ALA A 23 33.97 3.86 4.72
N ALA A 24 32.72 4.30 4.81
CA ALA A 24 31.58 3.40 4.64
C ALA A 24 31.78 2.67 3.31
N GLN A 25 31.92 1.37 3.36
CA GLN A 25 32.00 0.57 2.14
C GLN A 25 30.69 0.74 1.39
N PRO A 26 30.73 1.01 0.08
CA PRO A 26 29.52 1.06 -0.71
C PRO A 26 28.85 -0.33 -0.60
N VAL A 27 27.59 -0.34 -0.18
CA VAL A 27 26.72 -1.51 -0.23
C VAL A 27 26.86 -2.09 -1.64
N ARG A 28 27.45 -3.29 -1.76
CA ARG A 28 27.49 -4.00 -3.04
C ARG A 28 26.05 -4.16 -3.50
N ALA A 29 25.69 -3.50 -4.60
CA ALA A 29 24.45 -3.75 -5.30
C ALA A 29 24.34 -5.28 -5.50
N GLN A 30 23.36 -5.90 -4.92
CA GLN A 30 22.94 -7.25 -5.30
C GLN A 30 22.65 -7.18 -6.80
N ASP A 31 23.04 -8.20 -7.55
CA ASP A 31 22.99 -8.30 -9.02
C ASP A 31 21.87 -7.43 -9.60
N GLY A 32 22.24 -6.36 -10.32
CA GLY A 32 21.45 -5.18 -10.66
C GLY A 32 20.19 -5.38 -11.52
N THR A 33 19.47 -6.48 -11.33
CA THR A 33 18.21 -6.75 -12.02
C THR A 33 17.17 -7.24 -11.02
N GLY A 34 16.09 -6.44 -10.83
CA GLY A 34 14.92 -6.81 -10.02
C GLY A 34 14.22 -8.07 -10.57
N ALA A 35 13.29 -8.58 -9.77
CA ALA A 35 12.56 -9.81 -10.07
C ALA A 35 11.79 -9.78 -11.40
N PHE A 36 11.36 -8.60 -11.85
CA PHE A 36 10.70 -8.43 -13.15
C PHE A 36 11.57 -8.93 -14.32
N HIS A 37 12.86 -8.66 -14.28
CA HIS A 37 13.80 -9.05 -15.34
C HIS A 37 14.43 -10.43 -15.11
N SER A 38 14.73 -10.77 -13.86
CA SER A 38 15.40 -12.02 -13.51
C SER A 38 14.46 -13.21 -13.35
N GLY A 39 13.18 -12.97 -13.12
CA GLY A 39 12.20 -13.99 -12.73
C GLY A 39 12.44 -14.57 -11.32
N LYS A 40 13.40 -14.03 -10.55
CA LYS A 40 13.79 -14.52 -9.23
C LYS A 40 13.24 -13.59 -8.15
N TYR A 41 12.30 -14.08 -7.37
CA TYR A 41 11.74 -13.40 -6.22
C TYR A 41 12.45 -13.87 -4.95
N ARG A 42 12.86 -12.93 -4.09
CA ARG A 42 13.45 -13.27 -2.80
C ARG A 42 12.44 -13.99 -1.92
N ASP A 43 12.88 -15.06 -1.30
CA ASP A 43 12.13 -15.76 -0.26
C ASP A 43 12.86 -15.56 1.08
N LEU A 44 12.40 -14.57 1.86
CA LEU A 44 13.01 -14.20 3.12
C LEU A 44 12.87 -15.32 4.16
N PHE A 45 11.78 -16.11 4.10
CA PHE A 45 11.61 -17.22 5.03
C PHE A 45 12.57 -18.37 4.74
N VAL A 46 12.85 -18.67 3.46
CA VAL A 46 13.91 -19.63 3.09
C VAL A 46 15.28 -19.10 3.50
N GLU A 47 15.54 -17.79 3.35
CA GLU A 47 16.80 -17.16 3.79
C GLU A 47 16.99 -17.32 5.30
N GLU A 48 15.91 -17.38 6.10
CA GLU A 48 15.91 -17.61 7.55
C GLU A 48 15.82 -19.09 7.95
N GLY A 49 15.86 -20.01 6.98
CA GLY A 49 15.99 -21.45 7.23
C GLY A 49 14.69 -22.27 7.23
N HIS A 50 13.55 -21.64 6.91
CA HIS A 50 12.28 -22.35 6.79
C HIS A 50 12.19 -23.12 5.48
N SER A 51 11.64 -24.33 5.51
CA SER A 51 11.44 -25.12 4.30
C SER A 51 10.27 -24.59 3.47
N ARG A 52 10.34 -24.74 2.15
CA ARG A 52 9.24 -24.37 1.25
C ARG A 52 7.91 -24.99 1.67
N LYS A 53 7.93 -26.24 2.15
CA LYS A 53 6.73 -26.94 2.63
C LYS A 53 6.09 -26.25 3.83
N GLU A 54 6.87 -25.76 4.79
CA GLU A 54 6.36 -25.03 5.95
C GLU A 54 5.80 -23.68 5.54
N ILE A 55 6.47 -22.97 4.61
CA ILE A 55 6.05 -21.69 4.07
C ILE A 55 4.71 -21.83 3.33
N ASP A 56 4.59 -22.81 2.44
CA ASP A 56 3.35 -23.09 1.70
C ASP A 56 2.21 -23.44 2.64
N ALA A 57 2.48 -24.24 3.67
CA ALA A 57 1.49 -24.61 4.69
C ALA A 57 1.02 -23.39 5.50
N LYS A 58 1.93 -22.47 5.87
CA LYS A 58 1.60 -21.23 6.59
C LYS A 58 0.72 -20.32 5.76
N ILE A 59 1.10 -20.08 4.49
CA ILE A 59 0.33 -19.25 3.56
C ILE A 59 -1.08 -19.86 3.33
N ALA A 60 -1.15 -21.17 3.11
CA ALA A 60 -2.43 -21.86 2.91
C ALA A 60 -3.32 -21.78 4.16
N ALA A 61 -2.76 -21.94 5.35
CA ALA A 61 -3.49 -21.83 6.61
C ALA A 61 -4.01 -20.41 6.85
N ALA A 62 -3.19 -19.39 6.57
CA ALA A 62 -3.59 -17.99 6.68
C ALA A 62 -4.74 -17.64 5.72
N PHE A 63 -4.63 -18.07 4.46
CA PHE A 63 -5.71 -17.91 3.49
C PHE A 63 -6.98 -18.63 3.94
N GLN A 64 -6.86 -19.90 4.37
CA GLN A 64 -8.01 -20.67 4.84
C GLN A 64 -8.70 -19.99 6.02
N GLN A 65 -7.95 -19.43 6.97
CA GLN A 65 -8.54 -18.75 8.12
C GLN A 65 -9.24 -17.44 7.71
N LEU A 66 -8.59 -16.59 6.92
CA LEU A 66 -9.12 -15.27 6.57
C LEU A 66 -10.27 -15.34 5.55
N PHE A 67 -10.28 -16.33 4.66
CA PHE A 67 -11.31 -16.45 3.64
C PHE A 67 -12.41 -17.47 3.98
N HIS A 68 -12.06 -18.57 4.65
CA HIS A 68 -12.97 -19.68 4.87
C HIS A 68 -13.04 -20.15 6.33
N GLY A 69 -12.43 -19.40 7.25
CA GLY A 69 -12.48 -19.70 8.68
C GLY A 69 -13.82 -19.35 9.33
N ASP A 70 -13.85 -19.41 10.64
CA ASP A 70 -15.03 -19.05 11.42
C ASP A 70 -15.46 -17.59 11.15
N LYS A 71 -16.72 -17.42 10.75
CA LYS A 71 -17.25 -16.10 10.35
C LYS A 71 -17.30 -15.09 11.51
N ALA A 72 -17.46 -15.54 12.74
CA ALA A 72 -17.55 -14.66 13.89
C ALA A 72 -16.19 -14.11 14.34
N SER A 73 -15.12 -14.93 14.21
CA SER A 73 -13.82 -14.63 14.82
C SER A 73 -12.63 -14.59 13.86
N GLN A 74 -12.72 -15.18 12.66
CA GLN A 74 -11.55 -15.40 11.79
C GLN A 74 -11.69 -14.79 10.39
N ALA A 75 -12.80 -15.08 9.71
CA ALA A 75 -12.97 -14.71 8.32
C ALA A 75 -13.24 -13.21 8.12
N VAL A 76 -12.72 -12.68 7.02
CA VAL A 76 -13.04 -11.35 6.48
C VAL A 76 -13.76 -11.44 5.14
N TYR A 77 -13.74 -12.60 4.47
CA TYR A 77 -14.44 -12.89 3.23
C TYR A 77 -15.83 -13.45 3.52
N TYR A 78 -16.87 -12.88 2.90
CA TYR A 78 -18.26 -13.29 3.09
C TYR A 78 -18.97 -13.45 1.74
N GLU A 79 -19.61 -14.59 1.56
CA GLU A 79 -20.47 -14.84 0.40
C GLU A 79 -21.77 -14.03 0.53
N ALA A 80 -22.21 -13.44 -0.60
CA ALA A 80 -23.39 -12.55 -0.69
C ALA A 80 -24.41 -13.03 -1.73
N GLY A 81 -24.52 -14.34 -1.92
CA GLY A 81 -25.44 -14.92 -2.89
C GLY A 81 -24.88 -14.90 -4.31
N ARG A 82 -25.73 -14.63 -5.31
CA ARG A 82 -25.33 -14.61 -6.71
C ARG A 82 -26.29 -13.78 -7.58
N ASN A 83 -25.76 -13.29 -8.69
CA ASN A 83 -26.52 -12.61 -9.74
C ASN A 83 -26.33 -13.28 -11.12
N ALA A 84 -26.70 -12.61 -12.21
CA ALA A 84 -26.53 -13.10 -13.57
C ALA A 84 -25.06 -13.34 -13.96
N ASN A 85 -24.10 -12.62 -13.34
CA ASN A 85 -22.68 -12.78 -13.58
C ASN A 85 -22.06 -13.93 -12.77
N GLY A 86 -22.74 -14.47 -11.76
CA GLY A 86 -22.25 -15.57 -10.93
C GLY A 86 -22.29 -15.28 -9.42
N PRO A 87 -21.45 -15.95 -8.62
CA PRO A 87 -21.35 -15.72 -7.19
C PRO A 87 -20.94 -14.28 -6.84
N LEU A 88 -21.42 -13.81 -5.69
CA LEU A 88 -21.08 -12.53 -5.08
C LEU A 88 -20.38 -12.78 -3.75
N ALA A 89 -19.32 -12.04 -3.47
CA ALA A 89 -18.69 -12.05 -2.17
C ALA A 89 -18.01 -10.69 -1.88
N TYR A 90 -17.82 -10.38 -0.61
CA TYR A 90 -17.13 -9.16 -0.19
C TYR A 90 -16.10 -9.43 0.89
N ILE A 91 -15.11 -8.54 0.98
CA ILE A 91 -14.21 -8.43 2.12
C ILE A 91 -14.76 -7.33 3.02
N THR A 92 -14.92 -7.61 4.32
CA THR A 92 -15.49 -6.64 5.26
C THR A 92 -14.51 -6.19 6.32
N ASP A 93 -14.51 -4.89 6.60
CA ASP A 93 -14.02 -4.36 7.85
C ASP A 93 -15.02 -4.71 8.95
N VAL A 94 -14.71 -5.73 9.71
CA VAL A 94 -15.62 -6.30 10.71
C VAL A 94 -15.86 -5.36 11.90
N ALA A 95 -14.89 -4.51 12.22
CA ALA A 95 -15.02 -3.50 13.29
C ALA A 95 -15.95 -2.36 12.89
N ASN A 96 -15.94 -2.00 11.62
CA ASN A 96 -16.79 -0.92 11.08
C ASN A 96 -18.07 -1.40 10.40
N HIS A 97 -18.22 -2.71 10.19
CA HIS A 97 -19.36 -3.33 9.51
C HIS A 97 -19.58 -2.80 8.09
N ASP A 98 -18.49 -2.59 7.34
CA ASP A 98 -18.53 -2.12 5.97
C ASP A 98 -17.58 -2.92 5.05
N ALA A 99 -17.82 -2.81 3.75
CA ALA A 99 -16.91 -3.28 2.71
C ALA A 99 -16.29 -2.06 2.04
N ARG A 100 -14.94 -2.04 1.93
CA ARG A 100 -14.17 -0.95 1.35
C ARG A 100 -13.47 -1.38 0.08
N THR A 101 -13.33 -0.47 -0.88
CA THR A 101 -12.56 -0.74 -2.11
C THR A 101 -11.15 -1.21 -1.80
N GLU A 102 -10.51 -0.70 -0.75
CA GLU A 102 -9.22 -1.16 -0.22
C GLU A 102 -9.24 -2.67 0.04
N GLY A 103 -10.12 -3.14 0.93
CA GLY A 103 -10.19 -4.57 1.28
C GLY A 103 -10.63 -5.46 0.14
N MET A 104 -11.57 -4.99 -0.70
CA MET A 104 -12.04 -5.70 -1.89
C MET A 104 -10.87 -5.92 -2.87
N SER A 105 -10.10 -4.89 -3.15
CA SER A 105 -8.97 -4.95 -4.09
C SER A 105 -7.80 -5.78 -3.55
N TYR A 106 -7.53 -5.73 -2.24
CA TYR A 106 -6.55 -6.62 -1.59
C TYR A 106 -7.01 -8.08 -1.62
N GLY A 107 -8.30 -8.34 -1.39
CA GLY A 107 -8.87 -9.69 -1.53
C GLY A 107 -8.68 -10.26 -2.94
N MET A 108 -8.90 -9.43 -3.98
CA MET A 108 -8.63 -9.79 -5.37
C MET A 108 -7.13 -10.04 -5.61
N MET A 109 -6.25 -9.17 -5.09
CA MET A 109 -4.80 -9.35 -5.24
C MET A 109 -4.32 -10.64 -4.58
N ILE A 110 -4.73 -10.93 -3.35
CA ILE A 110 -4.43 -12.19 -2.66
C ILE A 110 -4.94 -13.38 -3.48
N ALA A 111 -6.19 -13.32 -3.95
CA ALA A 111 -6.80 -14.39 -4.72
C ALA A 111 -6.07 -14.66 -6.04
N VAL A 112 -5.66 -13.62 -6.79
CA VAL A 112 -4.93 -13.82 -8.03
C VAL A 112 -3.52 -14.35 -7.77
N GLN A 113 -2.83 -13.90 -6.72
CA GLN A 113 -1.51 -14.42 -6.36
C GLN A 113 -1.57 -15.90 -5.95
N MET A 114 -2.62 -16.31 -5.26
CA MET A 114 -2.83 -17.70 -4.81
C MET A 114 -3.56 -18.61 -5.80
N ASN A 115 -3.84 -18.16 -7.02
CA ASN A 115 -4.61 -18.92 -8.02
C ASN A 115 -6.04 -19.28 -7.57
N ARG A 116 -6.72 -18.38 -6.89
CA ARG A 116 -8.07 -18.54 -6.35
C ARG A 116 -9.08 -17.77 -7.20
N LYS A 117 -9.32 -18.27 -8.43
CA LYS A 117 -10.17 -17.58 -9.41
C LYS A 117 -11.61 -17.41 -8.95
N ALA A 118 -12.16 -18.38 -8.22
CA ALA A 118 -13.55 -18.32 -7.78
C ALA A 118 -13.79 -17.20 -6.77
N GLU A 119 -12.90 -17.04 -5.79
CA GLU A 119 -12.93 -15.96 -4.81
C GLU A 119 -12.69 -14.60 -5.49
N PHE A 120 -11.74 -14.53 -6.42
CA PHE A 120 -11.46 -13.34 -7.22
C PHE A 120 -12.71 -12.85 -7.97
N ASP A 121 -13.35 -13.77 -8.73
CA ASP A 121 -14.51 -13.43 -9.54
C ASP A 121 -15.71 -13.01 -8.69
N ALA A 122 -15.90 -13.64 -7.53
CA ALA A 122 -17.01 -13.31 -6.63
C ALA A 122 -16.82 -11.91 -5.99
N ILE A 123 -15.60 -11.56 -5.58
CA ILE A 123 -15.26 -10.23 -5.05
C ILE A 123 -15.44 -9.18 -6.16
N TRP A 124 -14.89 -9.44 -7.35
CA TRP A 124 -15.01 -8.51 -8.47
C TRP A 124 -16.46 -8.30 -8.91
N ASN A 125 -17.26 -9.38 -8.93
CA ASN A 125 -18.67 -9.27 -9.24
C ASN A 125 -19.43 -8.39 -8.24
N TRP A 126 -19.15 -8.55 -6.94
CA TRP A 126 -19.79 -7.72 -5.92
C TRP A 126 -19.36 -6.26 -6.03
N ALA A 127 -18.07 -5.98 -6.24
CA ALA A 127 -17.58 -4.62 -6.44
C ALA A 127 -18.26 -3.93 -7.62
N ASN A 128 -18.39 -4.61 -8.77
CA ASN A 128 -19.07 -4.07 -9.96
C ASN A 128 -20.57 -3.89 -9.75
N THR A 129 -21.21 -4.78 -8.99
CA THR A 129 -22.67 -4.73 -8.78
C THR A 129 -23.08 -3.70 -7.74
N THR A 130 -22.22 -3.48 -6.74
CA THR A 130 -22.61 -2.73 -5.53
C THR A 130 -21.86 -1.40 -5.39
N MET A 131 -20.57 -1.37 -5.72
CA MET A 131 -19.70 -0.20 -5.48
C MET A 131 -19.53 0.70 -6.70
N LEU A 132 -19.62 0.13 -7.93
CA LEU A 132 -19.44 0.92 -9.14
C LEU A 132 -20.53 1.98 -9.29
N ILE A 133 -20.15 3.25 -9.29
CA ILE A 133 -21.06 4.38 -9.44
C ILE A 133 -21.52 4.47 -10.91
N THR A 134 -22.81 4.27 -11.13
CA THR A 134 -23.41 4.26 -12.48
C THR A 134 -24.45 5.37 -12.69
N ASP A 135 -24.88 6.08 -11.61
CA ASP A 135 -25.76 7.23 -11.78
C ASP A 135 -25.02 8.39 -12.48
N PRO A 136 -25.46 8.81 -13.70
CA PRO A 136 -24.80 9.87 -14.46
C PRO A 136 -24.91 11.25 -13.78
N LYS A 137 -25.73 11.39 -12.74
CA LYS A 137 -25.86 12.63 -11.96
C LYS A 137 -24.82 12.69 -10.81
N ASN A 138 -24.18 11.58 -10.49
CA ASN A 138 -23.09 11.57 -9.52
C ASN A 138 -21.80 12.01 -10.24
N PRO A 139 -21.13 13.07 -9.75
CA PRO A 139 -19.88 13.55 -10.38
C PRO A 139 -18.73 12.53 -10.33
N SER A 140 -18.88 11.44 -9.55
CA SER A 140 -17.91 10.33 -9.47
C SER A 140 -18.27 9.16 -10.39
N VAL A 141 -19.19 9.33 -11.36
CA VAL A 141 -19.67 8.25 -12.24
C VAL A 141 -18.50 7.51 -12.92
N GLY A 142 -18.50 6.19 -12.84
CA GLY A 142 -17.48 5.32 -13.39
C GLY A 142 -16.38 4.91 -12.40
N TYR A 143 -16.22 5.62 -11.28
CA TYR A 143 -15.43 5.20 -10.11
C TYR A 143 -16.21 4.28 -9.19
N PHE A 144 -15.58 3.78 -8.14
CA PHE A 144 -16.21 2.95 -7.12
C PHE A 144 -16.43 3.76 -5.84
N ALA A 145 -17.61 3.64 -5.22
CA ALA A 145 -17.84 4.17 -3.88
C ALA A 145 -16.91 3.45 -2.89
N TRP A 146 -16.08 4.22 -2.18
CA TRP A 146 -15.00 3.64 -1.38
C TRP A 146 -15.50 2.77 -0.22
N SER A 147 -16.73 2.97 0.25
CA SER A 147 -17.31 2.21 1.38
C SER A 147 -18.81 1.98 1.18
N MET A 148 -19.21 0.71 1.36
CA MET A 148 -20.61 0.26 1.34
C MET A 148 -20.92 -0.51 2.62
N ASN A 149 -22.15 -0.46 3.10
CA ASN A 149 -22.62 -1.40 4.11
C ASN A 149 -22.62 -2.83 3.54
N VAL A 150 -22.49 -3.83 4.39
CA VAL A 150 -22.46 -5.24 3.98
C VAL A 150 -23.78 -5.73 3.35
N ASP A 151 -24.87 -5.00 3.54
CA ASP A 151 -26.16 -5.22 2.87
C ASP A 151 -26.24 -4.59 1.48
N GLY A 152 -25.18 -3.93 1.03
CA GLY A 152 -25.09 -3.27 -0.27
C GLY A 152 -25.62 -1.83 -0.29
N THR A 153 -26.06 -1.28 0.83
CA THR A 153 -26.46 0.13 0.88
C THR A 153 -25.24 1.06 0.99
N PRO A 154 -25.29 2.30 0.43
CA PRO A 154 -24.16 3.20 0.45
C PRO A 154 -23.73 3.66 1.86
N ARG A 155 -22.41 3.75 2.08
CA ARG A 155 -21.78 4.51 3.17
C ARG A 155 -20.99 5.70 2.65
N SER A 156 -20.66 5.69 1.37
CA SER A 156 -20.04 6.77 0.63
C SER A 156 -20.64 6.85 -0.77
N ASP A 157 -20.57 8.02 -1.37
CA ASP A 157 -20.95 8.32 -2.74
C ASP A 157 -19.74 8.80 -3.58
N SER A 158 -18.53 8.59 -3.08
CA SER A 158 -17.27 9.07 -3.65
C SER A 158 -16.17 8.01 -3.59
N PRO A 159 -15.14 8.08 -4.45
CA PRO A 159 -14.06 7.11 -4.50
C PRO A 159 -12.88 7.44 -3.60
N ALA A 160 -11.99 6.43 -3.41
CA ALA A 160 -10.64 6.56 -2.88
C ALA A 160 -9.65 5.78 -3.78
N PRO A 161 -8.57 6.41 -4.27
CA PRO A 161 -7.72 5.85 -5.34
C PRO A 161 -7.05 4.51 -5.03
N ASP A 162 -6.71 4.22 -3.78
CA ASP A 162 -6.01 2.98 -3.39
C ASP A 162 -6.77 1.72 -3.81
N GLY A 163 -8.10 1.75 -3.76
CA GLY A 163 -8.94 0.65 -4.24
C GLY A 163 -8.81 0.44 -5.74
N GLU A 164 -8.94 1.52 -6.53
CA GLU A 164 -8.82 1.48 -7.97
C GLU A 164 -7.44 1.01 -8.42
N GLU A 165 -6.37 1.45 -7.75
CA GLU A 165 -4.99 1.03 -8.05
C GLU A 165 -4.82 -0.48 -7.96
N TYR A 166 -5.27 -1.08 -6.86
CA TYR A 166 -5.19 -2.52 -6.66
C TYR A 166 -6.19 -3.30 -7.52
N PHE A 167 -7.37 -2.75 -7.83
CA PHE A 167 -8.29 -3.33 -8.83
C PHE A 167 -7.62 -3.44 -10.18
N VAL A 168 -7.04 -2.34 -10.69
CA VAL A 168 -6.33 -2.33 -11.98
C VAL A 168 -5.24 -3.39 -12.02
N MET A 169 -4.38 -3.44 -10.99
CA MET A 169 -3.25 -4.38 -11.02
C MET A 169 -3.70 -5.83 -10.90
N SER A 170 -4.68 -6.10 -10.04
CA SER A 170 -5.27 -7.43 -9.87
C SER A 170 -5.92 -7.94 -11.16
N LEU A 171 -6.63 -7.07 -11.87
CA LEU A 171 -7.27 -7.38 -13.15
C LEU A 171 -6.25 -7.65 -14.26
N TYR A 172 -5.15 -6.88 -14.36
CA TYR A 172 -4.06 -7.21 -15.28
C TYR A 172 -3.44 -8.57 -14.97
N PHE A 173 -3.19 -8.86 -13.71
CA PHE A 173 -2.67 -10.17 -13.31
C PHE A 173 -3.67 -11.30 -13.63
N ALA A 174 -4.96 -11.09 -13.39
CA ALA A 174 -6.01 -12.05 -13.74
C ALA A 174 -6.06 -12.32 -15.25
N ALA A 175 -6.02 -11.26 -16.07
CA ALA A 175 -5.99 -11.37 -17.53
C ALA A 175 -4.78 -12.19 -18.02
N ASN A 176 -3.61 -11.94 -17.44
CA ASN A 176 -2.38 -12.61 -17.83
C ASN A 176 -2.30 -14.05 -17.29
N ARG A 177 -2.88 -14.31 -16.12
CA ARG A 177 -2.84 -15.62 -15.47
C ARG A 177 -3.92 -16.58 -15.99
N TRP A 178 -5.14 -16.10 -16.13
CA TRP A 178 -6.32 -16.91 -16.44
C TRP A 178 -6.91 -16.65 -17.83
N GLY A 179 -6.48 -15.58 -18.50
CA GLY A 179 -7.10 -15.09 -19.74
C GLY A 179 -8.35 -14.24 -19.47
N ASN A 180 -8.88 -13.64 -20.53
CA ASN A 180 -10.06 -12.79 -20.47
C ASN A 180 -11.34 -13.62 -20.67
N GLY A 181 -12.35 -13.35 -19.85
CA GLY A 181 -13.71 -13.81 -20.04
C GLY A 181 -14.59 -12.81 -20.81
N ALA A 182 -15.91 -12.98 -20.70
CA ALA A 182 -16.90 -12.05 -21.24
C ALA A 182 -17.40 -11.06 -20.18
N GLY A 183 -17.95 -9.94 -20.62
CA GLY A 183 -18.56 -8.93 -19.74
C GLY A 183 -17.60 -8.37 -18.72
N ILE A 184 -17.98 -8.37 -17.44
CA ILE A 184 -17.13 -7.89 -16.33
C ILE A 184 -15.86 -8.73 -16.16
N TYR A 185 -15.81 -9.95 -16.67
CA TYR A 185 -14.65 -10.85 -16.63
C TYR A 185 -13.70 -10.70 -17.83
N ASN A 186 -13.93 -9.73 -18.72
CA ASN A 186 -12.88 -9.27 -19.62
C ASN A 186 -11.90 -8.40 -18.81
N TYR A 187 -11.07 -9.06 -18.00
CA TYR A 187 -10.24 -8.43 -16.99
C TYR A 187 -9.35 -7.31 -17.57
N LYS A 188 -8.73 -7.56 -18.73
CA LYS A 188 -7.90 -6.51 -19.35
C LYS A 188 -8.71 -5.28 -19.73
N ALA A 189 -9.87 -5.45 -20.34
CA ALA A 189 -10.72 -4.32 -20.69
C ALA A 189 -11.22 -3.56 -19.46
N GLN A 190 -11.49 -4.25 -18.35
CA GLN A 190 -11.84 -3.60 -17.09
C GLN A 190 -10.66 -2.84 -16.50
N ALA A 191 -9.46 -3.42 -16.49
CA ALA A 191 -8.24 -2.74 -16.04
C ALA A 191 -7.96 -1.49 -16.87
N ASP A 192 -8.00 -1.59 -18.20
CA ASP A 192 -7.77 -0.46 -19.11
C ASP A 192 -8.81 0.66 -18.87
N ARG A 193 -10.09 0.31 -18.67
CA ARG A 193 -11.16 1.26 -18.39
C ARG A 193 -10.92 2.04 -17.09
N ILE A 194 -10.60 1.33 -16.00
CA ILE A 194 -10.36 1.97 -14.70
C ILE A 194 -9.11 2.85 -14.80
N LEU A 195 -8.00 2.33 -15.32
CA LEU A 195 -6.74 3.05 -15.44
C LEU A 195 -6.88 4.32 -16.32
N SER A 196 -7.60 4.23 -17.43
CA SER A 196 -7.90 5.39 -18.27
C SER A 196 -8.76 6.42 -17.52
N LEU A 197 -9.76 5.96 -16.75
CA LEU A 197 -10.63 6.85 -15.98
C LEU A 197 -9.87 7.56 -14.86
N MET A 198 -8.96 6.86 -14.17
CA MET A 198 -8.10 7.46 -13.14
C MET A 198 -7.35 8.69 -13.68
N ARG A 199 -6.98 8.68 -14.98
CA ARG A 199 -6.28 9.81 -15.63
C ARG A 199 -7.20 10.81 -16.30
N HIS A 200 -8.28 10.36 -16.91
CA HIS A 200 -9.06 11.14 -17.87
C HIS A 200 -10.52 11.34 -17.46
N HIS A 201 -10.84 11.10 -16.18
CA HIS A 201 -12.18 11.42 -15.70
C HIS A 201 -12.49 12.89 -15.99
N PRO A 202 -13.60 13.19 -16.71
CA PRO A 202 -13.97 14.57 -16.97
C PRO A 202 -14.25 15.28 -15.64
N VAL A 203 -13.79 16.52 -15.50
CA VAL A 203 -14.15 17.32 -14.32
C VAL A 203 -15.64 17.59 -14.34
N GLN A 204 -16.35 17.08 -13.35
CA GLN A 204 -17.79 17.22 -13.22
C GLN A 204 -18.15 17.91 -11.89
N THR A 205 -19.10 18.82 -11.96
CA THR A 205 -19.64 19.50 -10.77
C THR A 205 -21.13 19.25 -10.71
N ALA A 206 -21.61 18.80 -9.55
CA ALA A 206 -23.02 18.60 -9.28
C ALA A 206 -23.37 18.89 -7.82
N THR A 207 -24.65 19.11 -7.53
CA THR A 207 -25.15 19.33 -6.16
C THR A 207 -25.89 18.08 -5.67
N GLY A 208 -25.36 17.45 -4.60
CA GLY A 208 -25.96 16.26 -3.97
C GLY A 208 -27.27 16.51 -3.24
N PRO A 209 -27.94 15.45 -2.73
CA PRO A 209 -27.36 14.11 -2.51
C PRO A 209 -27.27 13.28 -3.80
N PHE A 210 -26.27 12.38 -3.82
CA PHE A 210 -25.98 11.53 -4.99
C PHE A 210 -26.43 10.09 -4.75
N ARG A 211 -26.56 9.33 -5.86
CA ARG A 211 -26.86 7.91 -5.87
C ARG A 211 -25.65 7.14 -6.38
N ILE A 212 -25.55 5.86 -6.02
CA ILE A 212 -24.59 4.95 -6.62
C ILE A 212 -25.15 4.45 -7.95
N HIS A 213 -26.41 3.97 -7.94
CA HIS A 213 -27.13 3.56 -9.15
C HIS A 213 -28.37 4.45 -9.37
N PRO A 214 -28.85 4.61 -10.61
CA PRO A 214 -30.01 5.47 -10.90
C PRO A 214 -31.28 5.09 -10.13
N GLU A 215 -31.44 3.81 -9.77
CA GLU A 215 -32.57 3.25 -9.04
C GLU A 215 -32.46 3.38 -7.52
N ASP A 216 -31.29 3.71 -6.99
CA ASP A 216 -31.06 3.82 -5.54
C ASP A 216 -31.74 5.05 -4.94
N GLU A 217 -31.97 5.01 -3.63
CA GLU A 217 -32.24 6.24 -2.87
C GLU A 217 -30.96 7.09 -2.76
N PRO A 218 -31.08 8.43 -2.80
CA PRO A 218 -29.93 9.30 -2.65
C PRO A 218 -29.21 9.09 -1.31
N PHE A 219 -27.88 8.98 -1.34
CA PHE A 219 -27.07 8.82 -0.14
C PHE A 219 -27.04 10.11 0.67
N VAL A 220 -27.50 10.03 1.92
CA VAL A 220 -27.37 11.11 2.90
C VAL A 220 -26.55 10.60 4.08
N PRO A 221 -25.35 11.16 4.34
CA PRO A 221 -24.50 10.70 5.42
C PRO A 221 -25.19 10.76 6.78
N LYS A 222 -25.13 9.67 7.54
CA LYS A 222 -25.57 9.66 8.95
C LYS A 222 -24.73 10.66 9.73
N ARG A 223 -25.38 11.51 10.51
CA ARG A 223 -24.72 12.54 11.31
C ARG A 223 -24.67 12.17 12.78
N ARG A 224 -23.65 12.70 13.46
CA ARG A 224 -23.58 12.58 14.92
C ARG A 224 -24.74 13.31 15.56
N PRO A 225 -25.26 12.84 16.71
CA PRO A 225 -26.27 13.58 17.47
C PRO A 225 -25.84 15.03 17.71
N GLY A 226 -26.73 15.98 17.48
CA GLY A 226 -26.48 17.41 17.63
C GLY A 226 -25.81 18.12 16.46
N ALA A 227 -25.38 17.39 15.41
CA ALA A 227 -24.90 18.04 14.19
C ALA A 227 -26.03 18.74 13.43
N PRO A 228 -25.76 19.88 12.74
CA PRO A 228 -26.77 20.55 11.92
C PRO A 228 -27.35 19.61 10.87
N PRO A 229 -28.60 19.82 10.40
CA PRO A 229 -29.15 19.01 9.31
C PRO A 229 -28.23 18.96 8.10
N TRP A 230 -28.26 17.82 7.41
CA TRP A 230 -27.52 17.70 6.15
C TRP A 230 -28.10 18.70 5.13
N THR A 231 -27.23 19.40 4.45
CA THR A 231 -27.60 20.29 3.35
C THR A 231 -26.92 19.82 2.09
N ALA A 232 -27.60 19.95 0.95
CA ALA A 232 -27.02 19.69 -0.35
C ALA A 232 -25.73 20.50 -0.52
N ARG A 233 -24.67 19.85 -0.98
CA ARG A 233 -23.37 20.48 -1.23
C ARG A 233 -22.99 20.26 -2.68
N GLU A 234 -22.39 21.27 -3.25
CA GLU A 234 -21.71 21.16 -4.51
C GLU A 234 -20.46 20.26 -4.34
N SER A 235 -20.27 19.33 -5.23
CA SER A 235 -19.12 18.46 -5.29
C SER A 235 -18.55 18.51 -6.70
N THR A 236 -17.25 18.74 -6.80
CA THR A 236 -16.48 18.70 -8.05
C THR A 236 -15.51 17.55 -7.97
N VAL A 237 -15.56 16.65 -8.94
CA VAL A 237 -14.70 15.46 -9.04
C VAL A 237 -14.00 15.46 -10.40
N GLY A 238 -12.73 15.08 -10.42
CA GLY A 238 -11.92 14.98 -11.63
C GLY A 238 -11.07 13.71 -11.63
N PRO A 239 -9.90 13.72 -12.32
CA PRO A 239 -8.94 12.62 -12.30
C PRO A 239 -8.44 12.28 -10.91
N MET A 240 -7.99 11.03 -10.72
CA MET A 240 -7.35 10.56 -9.48
C MET A 240 -5.86 10.90 -9.40
N VAL A 241 -5.32 11.54 -10.42
CA VAL A 241 -3.90 11.93 -10.50
C VAL A 241 -3.76 13.41 -10.78
N SER A 242 -2.69 14.01 -10.24
CA SER A 242 -2.23 15.34 -10.66
C SER A 242 -1.40 15.21 -11.94
N GLU A 243 -1.88 15.80 -13.02
CA GLU A 243 -1.13 15.84 -14.29
C GLU A 243 0.13 16.69 -14.17
N GLN A 244 0.13 17.73 -13.32
CA GLN A 244 1.29 18.58 -13.07
C GLN A 244 2.35 17.85 -12.24
N GLU A 245 1.95 17.28 -11.10
CA GLU A 245 2.87 16.65 -10.14
C GLU A 245 3.25 15.21 -10.52
N LYS A 246 2.51 14.57 -11.44
CA LYS A 246 2.63 13.14 -11.80
C LYS A 246 2.45 12.21 -10.60
N MET A 247 1.54 12.58 -9.72
CA MET A 247 1.28 11.90 -8.43
C MET A 247 -0.18 11.50 -8.33
N ILE A 248 -0.43 10.42 -7.62
CA ILE A 248 -1.76 10.04 -7.16
C ILE A 248 -2.26 11.06 -6.13
N LEU A 249 -3.55 11.37 -6.17
CA LEU A 249 -4.21 12.26 -5.20
C LEU A 249 -4.71 11.46 -4.01
N PHE A 250 -4.95 12.11 -2.87
CA PHE A 250 -5.65 11.46 -1.76
C PHE A 250 -7.07 11.06 -2.17
N VAL A 251 -7.85 11.99 -2.71
CA VAL A 251 -9.12 11.69 -3.40
C VAL A 251 -9.32 12.68 -4.55
N PRO A 252 -10.09 12.32 -5.60
CA PRO A 252 -10.26 13.18 -6.78
C PRO A 252 -11.21 14.36 -6.56
N GLY A 253 -11.84 14.45 -5.39
CA GLY A 253 -12.77 15.53 -5.04
C GLY A 253 -12.09 16.75 -4.44
N VAL A 254 -12.73 17.93 -4.59
CA VAL A 254 -12.26 19.18 -3.99
C VAL A 254 -12.08 19.02 -2.47
N GLY A 255 -10.93 19.46 -1.97
CA GLY A 255 -10.54 19.34 -0.56
C GLY A 255 -9.64 18.14 -0.26
N GLY A 256 -9.51 17.19 -1.21
CA GLY A 256 -8.58 16.06 -1.11
C GLY A 256 -7.70 15.91 -2.36
N ASN A 257 -7.92 16.75 -3.38
CA ASN A 257 -7.21 16.71 -4.66
C ASN A 257 -5.98 17.66 -4.71
N THR A 258 -5.55 18.19 -3.57
CA THR A 258 -4.42 19.11 -3.45
C THR A 258 -3.24 18.54 -2.67
N PHE A 259 -3.36 17.30 -2.20
CA PHE A 259 -2.35 16.55 -1.47
C PHE A 259 -2.45 15.06 -1.79
N SER A 260 -1.54 14.28 -1.25
CA SER A 260 -1.46 12.83 -1.46
C SER A 260 -1.43 12.06 -0.15
N ASP A 261 -1.55 10.74 -0.26
CA ASP A 261 -1.23 9.77 0.77
C ASP A 261 0.05 9.03 0.35
N PRO A 262 1.14 9.07 1.13
CA PRO A 262 2.36 8.35 0.79
C PRO A 262 2.16 6.84 0.58
N SER A 263 1.15 6.25 1.22
CA SER A 263 0.84 4.83 1.08
C SER A 263 0.08 4.47 -0.20
N TYR A 264 -0.43 5.46 -0.93
CA TYR A 264 -1.08 5.26 -2.24
C TYR A 264 -0.05 5.17 -3.38
N HIS A 265 1.21 5.58 -3.16
CA HIS A 265 2.24 5.50 -4.19
C HIS A 265 2.71 4.07 -4.40
N LEU A 266 2.46 3.55 -5.61
CA LEU A 266 2.75 2.17 -6.01
C LEU A 266 3.65 2.12 -7.26
N PRO A 267 4.91 2.62 -7.18
CA PRO A 267 5.80 2.69 -8.34
C PRO A 267 6.03 1.33 -9.00
N ALA A 268 6.00 0.24 -8.23
CA ALA A 268 6.06 -1.12 -8.77
C ALA A 268 4.94 -1.40 -9.79
N PHE A 269 3.73 -0.94 -9.53
CA PHE A 269 2.57 -1.11 -10.41
C PHE A 269 2.62 -0.12 -11.58
N TYR A 270 3.02 1.13 -11.34
CA TYR A 270 3.12 2.17 -12.36
C TYR A 270 4.10 1.78 -13.49
N GLU A 271 5.19 1.09 -13.16
CA GLU A 271 6.09 0.52 -14.15
C GLU A 271 5.41 -0.54 -15.04
N LEU A 272 4.51 -1.34 -14.49
CA LEU A 272 3.73 -2.31 -15.25
C LEU A 272 2.64 -1.62 -16.08
N TRP A 273 1.98 -0.59 -15.56
CA TRP A 273 1.01 0.21 -16.31
C TRP A 273 1.65 0.98 -17.46
N ALA A 274 2.89 1.45 -17.29
CA ALA A 274 3.68 2.02 -18.37
C ALA A 274 3.97 1.03 -19.51
N ARG A 275 3.82 -0.27 -19.27
CA ARG A 275 4.04 -1.33 -20.27
C ARG A 275 2.76 -1.92 -20.82
N TRP A 276 1.75 -2.10 -19.96
CA TRP A 276 0.54 -2.88 -20.27
C TRP A 276 -0.72 -2.03 -20.43
N GLY A 277 -0.73 -0.84 -19.86
CA GLY A 277 -1.86 0.08 -19.90
C GLY A 277 -2.11 0.68 -21.28
N PRO A 278 -3.15 1.53 -21.40
CA PRO A 278 -3.44 2.29 -22.61
C PRO A 278 -2.20 3.01 -23.11
N VAL A 279 -1.98 2.96 -24.42
CA VAL A 279 -0.72 3.43 -25.03
C VAL A 279 -0.48 4.91 -24.77
N GLU A 280 -1.54 5.71 -24.81
CA GLU A 280 -1.55 7.16 -24.56
C GLU A 280 -1.12 7.52 -23.13
N ASP A 281 -1.28 6.61 -22.17
CA ASP A 281 -1.00 6.84 -20.76
C ASP A 281 0.37 6.34 -20.29
N ARG A 282 1.05 5.54 -21.09
CA ARG A 282 2.29 4.86 -20.71
C ARG A 282 3.41 5.81 -20.31
N ALA A 283 3.55 6.93 -21.01
CA ALA A 283 4.56 7.93 -20.68
C ALA A 283 4.30 8.58 -19.31
N PHE A 284 3.03 8.85 -18.99
CA PHE A 284 2.64 9.37 -17.68
C PHE A 284 3.01 8.40 -16.56
N TRP A 285 2.62 7.12 -16.69
CA TRP A 285 2.88 6.12 -15.64
C TRP A 285 4.37 5.84 -15.45
N ALA A 286 5.16 5.89 -16.52
CA ALA A 286 6.62 5.81 -16.43
C ALA A 286 7.23 6.96 -15.62
N GLU A 287 6.69 8.18 -15.77
CA GLU A 287 7.14 9.34 -14.99
C GLU A 287 6.60 9.30 -13.56
N ALA A 288 5.33 8.92 -13.36
CA ALA A 288 4.72 8.76 -12.05
C ALA A 288 5.50 7.75 -11.18
N ALA A 289 6.02 6.67 -11.77
CA ALA A 289 6.87 5.72 -11.06
C ALA A 289 8.15 6.37 -10.50
N LYS A 290 8.82 7.23 -11.30
CA LYS A 290 10.03 7.95 -10.86
C LYS A 290 9.72 8.98 -9.78
N VAL A 291 8.64 9.73 -9.97
CA VAL A 291 8.20 10.74 -9.02
C VAL A 291 7.85 10.10 -7.68
N SER A 292 7.10 8.99 -7.70
CA SER A 292 6.72 8.26 -6.48
C SER A 292 7.92 7.73 -5.69
N ARG A 293 8.94 7.19 -6.38
CA ARG A 293 10.20 6.79 -5.75
C ARG A 293 10.89 7.94 -5.02
N ALA A 294 11.04 9.08 -5.70
CA ALA A 294 11.63 10.27 -5.10
C ALA A 294 10.77 10.84 -3.96
N TYR A 295 9.44 10.68 -4.05
CA TYR A 295 8.50 11.16 -3.05
C TYR A 295 8.64 10.42 -1.71
N PHE A 296 8.89 9.12 -1.69
CA PHE A 296 9.10 8.38 -0.45
C PHE A 296 10.18 9.01 0.44
N SER A 297 11.29 9.43 -0.16
CA SER A 297 12.37 10.11 0.59
C SER A 297 11.99 11.49 1.13
N LYS A 298 11.04 12.18 0.47
CA LYS A 298 10.56 13.50 0.90
C LYS A 298 9.50 13.38 2.00
N ALA A 299 8.62 12.37 1.89
CA ALA A 299 7.50 12.19 2.81
C ALA A 299 7.88 11.44 4.10
N THR A 300 9.06 10.82 4.16
CA THR A 300 9.52 10.10 5.36
C THR A 300 10.41 10.97 6.24
N ASN A 301 10.28 10.81 7.56
CA ASN A 301 11.16 11.46 8.51
C ASN A 301 12.62 10.96 8.35
N ALA A 302 13.59 11.90 8.37
CA ALA A 302 14.98 11.60 8.09
C ALA A 302 15.68 10.75 9.17
N GLU A 303 15.15 10.69 10.39
CA GLU A 303 15.72 9.93 11.51
C GLU A 303 14.99 8.61 11.74
N THR A 304 13.65 8.65 11.77
CA THR A 304 12.82 7.47 12.09
C THR A 304 12.42 6.64 10.87
N GLY A 305 12.35 7.25 9.68
CA GLY A 305 11.81 6.61 8.48
C GLY A 305 10.27 6.50 8.46
N LEU A 306 9.58 7.05 9.46
CA LEU A 306 8.12 7.06 9.52
C LEU A 306 7.55 8.02 8.47
N ALA A 307 6.48 7.62 7.81
CA ALA A 307 5.68 8.45 6.91
C ALA A 307 4.37 8.89 7.59
N PRO A 308 3.83 10.07 7.27
CA PRO A 308 2.48 10.44 7.69
C PRO A 308 1.43 9.68 6.87
N ASP A 309 0.17 9.67 7.34
CA ASP A 309 -0.94 9.19 6.52
C ASP A 309 -1.17 10.12 5.33
N TYR A 310 -1.13 11.44 5.54
CA TYR A 310 -1.27 12.40 4.43
C TYR A 310 -0.06 13.34 4.36
N ALA A 311 0.34 13.68 3.14
CA ALA A 311 1.41 14.64 2.88
C ALA A 311 1.13 15.49 1.64
N GLU A 312 1.65 16.71 1.67
CA GLU A 312 1.70 17.59 0.50
C GLU A 312 2.53 16.96 -0.62
N PHE A 313 2.40 17.42 -1.84
CA PHE A 313 3.19 16.91 -2.98
C PHE A 313 4.71 17.12 -2.83
N ASP A 314 5.11 18.04 -1.96
CA ASP A 314 6.52 18.23 -1.62
C ASP A 314 7.01 17.34 -0.46
N GLY A 315 6.13 16.53 0.13
CA GLY A 315 6.42 15.57 1.20
C GLY A 315 6.17 16.10 2.62
N ARG A 316 5.80 17.37 2.80
CA ARG A 316 5.44 17.88 4.13
C ARG A 316 4.19 17.21 4.67
N PRO A 317 4.16 16.80 5.96
CA PRO A 317 2.99 16.20 6.57
C PRO A 317 1.76 17.11 6.46
N HIS A 318 0.59 16.52 6.15
CA HIS A 318 -0.66 17.23 5.96
C HIS A 318 -1.73 16.74 6.94
N ALA A 319 -2.37 17.67 7.65
CA ALA A 319 -3.53 17.39 8.49
C ALA A 319 -4.78 18.03 7.89
N THR A 320 -5.91 17.33 7.99
CA THR A 320 -7.19 17.85 7.49
C THR A 320 -8.16 18.11 8.64
N PRO A 321 -9.18 18.95 8.45
CA PRO A 321 -10.24 19.13 9.46
C PRO A 321 -11.01 17.84 9.78
N PHE A 322 -11.11 16.90 8.84
CA PHE A 322 -11.78 15.61 9.04
C PHE A 322 -10.85 14.52 9.61
N ASN A 323 -9.53 14.67 9.44
CA ASN A 323 -8.51 13.81 10.07
C ASN A 323 -7.31 14.67 10.57
N PRO A 324 -7.43 15.26 11.76
CA PRO A 324 -6.35 16.08 12.34
C PRO A 324 -5.08 15.29 12.66
N MET A 325 -5.18 13.96 12.75
CA MET A 325 -4.05 13.07 13.06
C MET A 325 -3.27 12.63 11.83
N ALA A 326 -3.76 12.90 10.62
CA ALA A 326 -3.18 12.40 9.37
C ALA A 326 -1.74 12.87 9.10
N ALA A 327 -1.28 13.96 9.75
CA ALA A 327 0.13 14.39 9.70
C ALA A 327 1.09 13.48 10.49
N ASN A 328 0.60 12.44 11.16
CA ASN A 328 1.37 11.46 11.90
C ASN A 328 1.36 10.12 11.17
N GLN A 329 2.27 9.22 11.59
CA GLN A 329 2.24 7.83 11.20
C GLN A 329 1.07 7.13 11.90
N SER A 330 0.18 6.52 11.12
CA SER A 330 -1.01 5.82 11.60
C SER A 330 -1.40 4.70 10.62
N TYR A 331 -2.67 4.39 10.47
CA TYR A 331 -3.17 3.22 9.75
C TYR A 331 -2.75 3.18 8.26
N ASP A 332 -2.96 4.26 7.50
CA ASP A 332 -2.67 4.27 6.06
C ASP A 332 -1.17 4.15 5.81
N SER A 333 -0.37 4.90 6.55
CA SER A 333 1.08 4.93 6.38
C SER A 333 1.80 3.61 6.74
N TRP A 334 1.15 2.63 7.41
CA TRP A 334 1.75 1.31 7.62
C TRP A 334 2.15 0.64 6.30
N ARG A 335 1.42 0.91 5.22
CA ARG A 335 1.66 0.33 3.88
C ARG A 335 2.87 0.91 3.17
N THR A 336 3.29 2.12 3.53
CA THR A 336 4.30 2.88 2.77
C THR A 336 5.62 2.11 2.64
N ALA A 337 6.10 1.50 3.74
CA ALA A 337 7.35 0.75 3.74
C ALA A 337 7.29 -0.52 2.86
N SER A 338 6.17 -1.20 2.83
CA SER A 338 5.99 -2.36 1.96
C SER A 338 5.97 -1.96 0.48
N ASN A 339 5.39 -0.79 0.14
CA ASN A 339 5.27 -0.32 -1.23
C ASN A 339 6.65 -0.05 -1.87
N TRP A 340 7.55 0.68 -1.20
CA TRP A 340 8.90 0.88 -1.74
C TRP A 340 9.73 -0.40 -1.74
N ALA A 341 9.52 -1.29 -0.74
CA ALA A 341 10.26 -2.54 -0.69
C ALA A 341 9.87 -3.52 -1.81
N VAL A 342 8.59 -3.54 -2.19
CA VAL A 342 8.10 -4.29 -3.35
C VAL A 342 8.66 -3.69 -4.64
N ASP A 343 8.69 -2.36 -4.77
CA ASP A 343 9.31 -1.69 -5.92
C ASP A 343 10.79 -2.06 -6.05
N TRP A 344 11.54 -1.98 -4.97
CA TRP A 344 12.93 -2.43 -4.96
C TRP A 344 13.07 -3.89 -5.38
N SER A 345 12.29 -4.77 -4.78
CA SER A 345 12.32 -6.20 -5.10
C SER A 345 12.06 -6.48 -6.58
N TRP A 346 11.12 -5.77 -7.20
CA TRP A 346 10.76 -5.99 -8.59
C TRP A 346 11.68 -5.29 -9.58
N TRP A 347 12.17 -4.08 -9.26
CA TRP A 347 12.81 -3.20 -10.25
C TRP A 347 14.25 -2.82 -9.94
N HIS A 348 14.69 -2.79 -8.68
CA HIS A 348 16.01 -2.30 -8.24
C HIS A 348 16.40 -0.92 -8.83
N LYS A 349 15.44 0.01 -8.91
CA LYS A 349 15.65 1.29 -9.61
C LYS A 349 15.97 2.47 -8.69
N GLU A 350 15.58 2.43 -7.41
CA GLU A 350 15.73 3.56 -6.49
C GLU A 350 16.66 3.20 -5.32
N PRO A 351 17.93 3.65 -5.33
CA PRO A 351 18.90 3.33 -4.27
C PRO A 351 18.54 3.85 -2.88
N GLN A 352 17.56 4.76 -2.75
CA GLN A 352 17.10 5.24 -1.46
C GLN A 352 16.15 4.25 -0.76
N GLU A 353 15.47 3.36 -1.47
CA GLU A 353 14.51 2.42 -0.87
C GLU A 353 15.15 1.45 0.14
N PRO A 354 16.36 0.90 -0.09
CA PRO A 354 17.12 0.19 0.95
C PRO A 354 17.41 1.07 2.17
N VAL A 355 17.80 2.33 1.97
CA VAL A 355 18.12 3.27 3.06
C VAL A 355 16.88 3.57 3.90
N LEU A 356 15.72 3.77 3.25
CA LEU A 356 14.44 3.99 3.93
C LEU A 356 14.03 2.75 4.74
N SER A 357 14.21 1.55 4.16
CA SER A 357 13.90 0.28 4.83
C SER A 357 14.77 0.06 6.07
N ASP A 358 16.09 0.30 5.96
CA ASP A 358 17.01 0.19 7.09
C ASP A 358 16.65 1.19 8.21
N ARG A 359 16.23 2.40 7.83
CA ARG A 359 15.91 3.48 8.77
C ARG A 359 14.68 3.15 9.59
N ILE A 360 13.56 2.83 8.95
CA ILE A 360 12.32 2.49 9.68
C ILE A 360 12.48 1.23 10.52
N GLN A 361 13.15 0.20 9.99
CA GLN A 361 13.40 -1.02 10.77
C GLN A 361 14.31 -0.77 11.96
N LYS A 362 15.38 0.02 11.81
CA LYS A 362 16.27 0.37 12.92
C LYS A 362 15.53 1.14 14.02
N PHE A 363 14.67 2.08 13.65
CA PHE A 363 13.87 2.83 14.60
C PHE A 363 12.93 1.91 15.38
N LEU A 364 12.07 1.15 14.70
CA LEU A 364 11.10 0.27 15.35
C LEU A 364 11.78 -0.89 16.12
N PHE A 365 12.93 -1.38 15.64
CA PHE A 365 13.74 -2.35 16.38
C PHE A 365 14.22 -1.81 17.74
N SER A 366 14.57 -0.52 17.81
CA SER A 366 15.00 0.10 19.08
C SER A 366 13.89 0.20 20.12
N GLU A 367 12.62 0.19 19.68
CA GLU A 367 11.45 0.15 20.56
C GLU A 367 11.08 -1.27 20.98
N GLY A 368 11.57 -2.28 20.26
CA GLY A 368 11.30 -3.71 20.45
C GLY A 368 10.30 -4.24 19.44
N VAL A 369 10.72 -5.25 18.67
CA VAL A 369 9.98 -5.80 17.51
C VAL A 369 8.60 -6.37 17.87
N ASP A 370 8.44 -6.81 19.12
CA ASP A 370 7.23 -7.44 19.65
C ASP A 370 6.28 -6.47 20.37
N LYS A 371 6.61 -5.16 20.42
CA LYS A 371 5.85 -4.22 21.26
C LYS A 371 5.82 -2.78 20.78
N PHE A 372 6.50 -2.40 19.69
CA PHE A 372 6.44 -1.02 19.21
C PHE A 372 4.99 -0.58 18.96
N PRO A 373 4.63 0.66 19.33
CA PRO A 373 3.29 1.19 19.11
C PRO A 373 2.91 1.22 17.63
N ASP A 374 1.63 1.08 17.35
CA ASP A 374 1.12 1.11 15.98
C ASP A 374 0.92 2.52 15.41
N ARG A 375 1.03 3.55 16.26
CA ARG A 375 0.94 4.97 15.85
C ARG A 375 2.01 5.80 16.53
N HIS A 376 2.61 6.71 15.73
CA HIS A 376 3.67 7.61 16.18
C HIS A 376 3.51 9.00 15.59
N ALA A 377 3.95 10.01 16.31
CA ALA A 377 4.40 11.24 15.67
C ALA A 377 5.66 10.95 14.83
N LEU A 378 5.92 11.72 13.79
CA LEU A 378 7.02 11.41 12.86
C LEU A 378 8.41 11.46 13.52
N ASP A 379 8.55 12.19 14.64
CA ASP A 379 9.77 12.23 15.45
C ASP A 379 9.98 10.99 16.33
N GLY A 380 9.04 10.02 16.26
CA GLY A 380 9.10 8.77 16.99
C GLY A 380 8.33 8.76 18.32
N LYS A 381 7.68 9.85 18.70
CA LYS A 381 6.87 9.85 19.93
C LYS A 381 5.65 8.93 19.79
N PRO A 382 5.44 7.94 20.68
CA PRO A 382 4.27 7.08 20.68
C PRO A 382 2.94 7.87 20.79
N LEU A 383 1.95 7.47 20.00
CA LEU A 383 0.58 8.01 20.02
C LEU A 383 -0.47 6.95 20.36
N SER A 384 -0.05 5.72 20.62
CA SER A 384 -0.88 4.60 21.07
C SER A 384 -0.08 3.64 21.94
N ASP A 385 -0.78 2.74 22.62
CA ASP A 385 -0.20 1.61 23.35
C ASP A 385 -0.41 0.27 22.64
N ARG A 386 -1.13 0.28 21.51
CA ARG A 386 -1.42 -0.91 20.72
C ARG A 386 -0.21 -1.28 19.86
N HIS A 387 0.11 -2.58 19.82
CA HIS A 387 1.01 -3.18 18.83
C HIS A 387 0.16 -3.88 17.76
N SER A 388 0.32 -3.51 16.48
CA SER A 388 -0.48 -4.05 15.37
C SER A 388 0.27 -5.10 14.57
N THR A 389 -0.39 -6.24 14.32
CA THR A 389 0.11 -7.26 13.39
C THR A 389 0.27 -6.71 11.98
N GLY A 390 -0.62 -5.83 11.52
CA GLY A 390 -0.55 -5.23 10.18
C GLY A 390 0.71 -4.37 10.00
N PHE A 391 1.01 -3.51 10.98
CA PHE A 391 2.22 -2.67 10.93
C PHE A 391 3.51 -3.49 11.05
N LEU A 392 3.52 -4.50 11.95
CA LEU A 392 4.62 -5.46 12.02
C LEU A 392 4.85 -6.15 10.66
N ALA A 393 3.79 -6.63 10.04
CA ALA A 393 3.87 -7.39 8.79
C ALA A 393 4.40 -6.54 7.62
N THR A 394 3.91 -5.31 7.46
CA THR A 394 4.40 -4.39 6.41
C THR A 394 5.84 -3.95 6.67
N THR A 395 6.23 -3.78 7.94
CA THR A 395 7.63 -3.51 8.32
C THR A 395 8.53 -4.71 8.04
N ALA A 396 8.04 -5.95 8.23
CA ALA A 396 8.78 -7.16 7.83
C ALA A 396 8.95 -7.24 6.31
N THR A 397 7.96 -6.80 5.51
CA THR A 397 8.07 -6.69 4.05
C THR A 397 9.19 -5.72 3.63
N ALA A 398 9.47 -4.68 4.42
CA ALA A 398 10.59 -3.77 4.18
C ALA A 398 11.94 -4.50 4.12
N SER A 399 12.08 -5.71 4.71
CA SER A 399 13.28 -6.55 4.61
C SER A 399 13.60 -7.02 3.18
N LEU A 400 12.68 -6.92 2.23
CA LEU A 400 12.96 -7.16 0.81
C LEU A 400 13.98 -6.16 0.24
N ALA A 401 13.97 -4.92 0.76
CA ALA A 401 14.88 -3.86 0.37
C ALA A 401 15.99 -3.64 1.40
N ALA A 402 15.73 -3.85 2.69
CA ALA A 402 16.67 -3.59 3.77
C ALA A 402 18.00 -4.37 3.64
N SER A 403 19.03 -3.84 4.26
CA SER A 403 20.31 -4.52 4.41
C SER A 403 20.15 -5.83 5.19
N LYS A 404 20.77 -6.90 4.72
CA LYS A 404 20.78 -8.18 5.45
C LYS A 404 21.52 -8.04 6.76
N GLY A 405 20.86 -8.42 7.86
CA GLY A 405 21.46 -8.35 9.20
C GLY A 405 20.49 -8.71 10.31
N ALA A 406 20.92 -8.54 11.55
CA ALA A 406 20.14 -8.91 12.72
C ALA A 406 18.79 -8.17 12.81
N VAL A 407 18.75 -6.91 12.34
CA VAL A 407 17.52 -6.10 12.40
C VAL A 407 16.48 -6.63 11.41
N SER A 408 16.82 -6.76 10.13
CA SER A 408 15.90 -7.28 9.12
C SER A 408 15.45 -8.71 9.42
N LYS A 409 16.38 -9.57 9.88
CA LYS A 409 16.05 -10.92 10.35
C LYS A 409 15.01 -10.91 11.47
N ALA A 410 15.14 -10.04 12.45
CA ALA A 410 14.22 -9.99 13.59
C ALA A 410 12.78 -9.68 13.15
N PHE A 411 12.57 -8.81 12.15
CA PHE A 411 11.24 -8.55 11.61
C PHE A 411 10.68 -9.72 10.80
N VAL A 412 11.53 -10.41 10.04
CA VAL A 412 11.10 -11.61 9.29
C VAL A 412 10.73 -12.73 10.26
N ASP A 413 11.53 -12.97 11.30
CA ASP A 413 11.25 -13.95 12.35
C ASP A 413 9.96 -13.59 13.12
N ALA A 414 9.76 -12.31 13.43
CA ALA A 414 8.55 -11.86 14.11
C ALA A 414 7.30 -12.10 13.26
N LEU A 415 7.33 -11.77 11.96
CA LEU A 415 6.23 -12.07 11.04
C LEU A 415 5.96 -13.59 10.97
N TRP A 416 7.02 -14.39 10.88
CA TRP A 416 6.90 -15.84 10.85
C TRP A 416 6.22 -16.38 12.10
N ASN A 417 6.57 -15.88 13.26
CA ASN A 417 6.06 -16.36 14.55
C ASN A 417 4.69 -15.76 14.92
N THR A 418 4.27 -14.69 14.26
CA THR A 418 2.99 -14.06 14.54
C THR A 418 1.83 -14.94 14.04
N PRO A 419 0.79 -15.17 14.87
CA PRO A 419 -0.40 -15.90 14.45
C PRO A 419 -1.22 -15.09 13.44
N VAL A 420 -2.04 -15.78 12.65
CA VAL A 420 -3.00 -15.11 11.75
C VAL A 420 -3.96 -14.27 12.58
N PRO A 421 -4.17 -12.99 12.24
CA PRO A 421 -5.09 -12.12 12.96
C PRO A 421 -6.50 -12.68 13.08
N SER A 422 -7.14 -12.45 14.23
CA SER A 422 -8.49 -12.89 14.56
C SER A 422 -9.20 -11.81 15.39
N GLY A 423 -10.49 -11.99 15.66
CA GLY A 423 -11.27 -11.04 16.44
C GLY A 423 -11.63 -9.77 15.67
N GLU A 424 -11.85 -8.68 16.38
CA GLU A 424 -12.41 -7.44 15.83
C GLU A 424 -11.44 -6.74 14.85
N GLN A 425 -10.15 -6.78 15.12
CA GLN A 425 -9.12 -6.09 14.31
C GLN A 425 -8.61 -6.90 13.10
N ARG A 426 -9.20 -8.09 12.85
CA ARG A 426 -8.71 -9.02 11.82
C ARG A 426 -8.78 -8.53 10.38
N TYR A 427 -9.54 -7.48 10.09
CA TYR A 427 -9.66 -6.96 8.74
C TYR A 427 -8.33 -6.38 8.25
N PHE A 428 -7.94 -5.22 8.73
CA PHE A 428 -6.76 -4.52 8.23
C PHE A 428 -5.48 -5.27 8.58
N ASP A 429 -5.35 -5.67 9.85
CA ASP A 429 -4.22 -6.52 10.31
C ASP A 429 -4.10 -7.81 9.49
N GLY A 430 -5.21 -8.49 9.19
CA GLY A 430 -5.20 -9.75 8.45
C GLY A 430 -4.91 -9.60 6.96
N MET A 431 -5.44 -8.54 6.32
CA MET A 431 -5.17 -8.29 4.91
C MET A 431 -3.69 -7.93 4.71
N LEU A 432 -3.13 -7.03 5.53
CA LEU A 432 -1.71 -6.67 5.48
C LEU A 432 -0.79 -7.85 5.84
N TYR A 433 -1.19 -8.66 6.84
CA TYR A 433 -0.46 -9.89 7.21
C TYR A 433 -0.40 -10.88 6.04
N MET A 434 -1.54 -11.15 5.39
CA MET A 434 -1.60 -12.10 4.27
C MET A 434 -0.78 -11.60 3.07
N MET A 435 -0.90 -10.31 2.73
CA MET A 435 -0.08 -9.68 1.69
C MET A 435 1.42 -9.81 2.01
N SER A 436 1.81 -9.53 3.26
CA SER A 436 3.21 -9.61 3.70
C SER A 436 3.76 -11.02 3.70
N LEU A 437 2.95 -12.04 4.02
CA LEU A 437 3.36 -13.44 3.86
C LEU A 437 3.69 -13.75 2.40
N LEU A 438 2.87 -13.28 1.45
CA LEU A 438 3.11 -13.46 0.02
C LEU A 438 4.36 -12.70 -0.44
N HIS A 439 4.57 -11.48 0.04
CA HIS A 439 5.77 -10.70 -0.27
C HIS A 439 7.04 -11.37 0.24
N CYS A 440 7.08 -11.72 1.53
CA CYS A 440 8.25 -12.29 2.19
C CYS A 440 8.59 -13.71 1.73
N SER A 441 7.63 -14.45 1.18
CA SER A 441 7.83 -15.81 0.64
C SER A 441 8.20 -15.85 -0.85
N GLY A 442 8.29 -14.69 -1.52
CA GLY A 442 8.50 -14.63 -2.97
C GLY A 442 7.32 -15.11 -3.81
N GLU A 443 6.13 -15.25 -3.20
CA GLU A 443 4.90 -15.64 -3.91
C GLU A 443 4.07 -14.45 -4.42
N PHE A 444 4.42 -13.23 -4.05
CA PHE A 444 3.86 -12.03 -4.65
C PHE A 444 4.59 -11.71 -5.96
N ARG A 445 4.08 -12.23 -7.06
CA ARG A 445 4.76 -12.27 -8.36
C ARG A 445 4.10 -11.41 -9.41
N VAL A 446 4.91 -10.95 -10.36
CA VAL A 446 4.40 -10.32 -11.59
C VAL A 446 3.88 -11.40 -12.53
N TRP A 447 2.59 -11.37 -12.79
CA TRP A 447 1.96 -12.20 -13.82
C TRP A 447 1.89 -11.37 -15.11
N GLY A 448 2.94 -11.51 -15.95
CA GLY A 448 3.06 -10.77 -17.20
C GLY A 448 2.31 -11.42 -18.37
N PRO A 449 2.13 -10.70 -19.50
CA PRO A 449 1.58 -11.26 -20.73
C PRO A 449 2.40 -12.47 -21.18
N ARG A 450 1.68 -13.50 -21.66
CA ARG A 450 2.29 -14.74 -22.20
C ARG A 450 2.65 -14.56 -23.66
#